data_7ac8fc3fb3c1bdf28d9c745919066a48
#
_entry.id   7ac8fc3fb3c1bdf28d9c745919066a48
#
_cell.length_a   1.000
_cell.length_b   1.000
_cell.length_c   1.000
_cell.angle_alpha   90.00
_cell.angle_beta   90.00
_cell.angle_gamma   90.00
#
_symmetry.space_group_name_H-M   'P 1'
#
loop_
_entity.id
_entity.type
_entity.pdbx_description
1 polymer ?
#
loop_
_entity_poly.entity_id
_entity_poly.type
_entity_poly.pdbx_seq_one_letter_code
_entity_poly.pdbx_strand_id
1 'polypeptide(L)'
;VNVLSREDGSGTRGAFIELFGIEEKDADGNKVDNTTEEAIITNSTSVMLTSVASDEYAIGYVSLGSLDDTVKAVSIDGAEATVENIKNGTYTIARPFNIATKGEVSDIAQDFINYIMSAEGQAVIAENGYIGSDDAAAFESNGATGKVTVSGSSSVTPVMEKLKEAYTAVNSGAEIEIQESDSTTGMTDAAAGTSDIGMASRELKDSETEQGLTATTIAMDGIAVIVNLDNPTANLTSDQVKGVYVGDITSWDELAK
;
A
#
# COMPACT_ATOMS: atom_id res chain seq x y z
N VAL A 1 5.18 -18.75 16.10
CA VAL A 1 4.81 -17.82 15.00
C VAL A 1 6.06 -17.18 14.45
N ASN A 2 6.25 -17.19 13.14
CA ASN A 2 7.33 -16.47 12.47
C ASN A 2 6.76 -15.15 11.94
N VAL A 3 7.11 -14.05 12.61
CA VAL A 3 6.59 -12.72 12.29
C VAL A 3 7.37 -12.13 11.13
N LEU A 4 6.69 -11.77 10.06
CA LEU A 4 7.28 -11.03 8.94
C LEU A 4 6.76 -9.60 8.95
N SER A 5 7.67 -8.65 8.82
CA SER A 5 7.35 -7.23 8.69
C SER A 5 8.03 -6.63 7.46
N ARG A 6 7.75 -5.37 7.19
CA ARG A 6 8.33 -4.64 6.07
C ARG A 6 9.46 -3.71 6.59
N GLU A 7 10.24 -3.24 5.66
CA GLU A 7 11.31 -2.24 5.87
C GLU A 7 10.75 -0.91 6.43
N ASP A 8 11.60 -0.15 7.10
CA ASP A 8 11.20 1.11 7.79
C ASP A 8 10.58 2.17 6.85
N GLY A 9 11.00 2.21 5.59
CA GLY A 9 10.44 3.13 4.59
C GLY A 9 9.07 2.73 4.08
N SER A 10 8.61 1.52 4.36
CA SER A 10 7.34 0.97 3.87
C SER A 10 6.13 1.73 4.39
N GLY A 11 5.33 2.28 3.47
CA GLY A 11 4.05 2.88 3.83
C GLY A 11 3.04 1.84 4.32
N THR A 12 3.13 0.59 3.83
CA THR A 12 2.28 -0.51 4.30
C THR A 12 2.60 -0.86 5.75
N ARG A 13 3.89 -0.91 6.15
CA ARG A 13 4.27 -1.06 7.55
C ARG A 13 3.73 0.08 8.40
N GLY A 14 3.95 1.33 7.97
CA GLY A 14 3.45 2.49 8.71
C GLY A 14 1.96 2.46 8.96
N ALA A 15 1.15 2.17 7.92
CA ALA A 15 -0.29 2.04 8.06
C ALA A 15 -0.70 0.84 8.93
N PHE A 16 -0.05 -0.30 8.77
CA PHE A 16 -0.31 -1.53 9.53
C PHE A 16 -0.09 -1.32 11.03
N ILE A 17 1.07 -0.78 11.43
CA ILE A 17 1.40 -0.59 12.84
C ILE A 17 0.51 0.46 13.52
N GLU A 18 0.07 1.48 12.76
CA GLU A 18 -0.88 2.49 13.24
C GLU A 18 -2.28 1.88 13.44
N LEU A 19 -2.80 1.17 12.42
CA LEU A 19 -4.16 0.60 12.44
C LEU A 19 -4.34 -0.49 13.50
N PHE A 20 -3.30 -1.28 13.78
CA PHE A 20 -3.33 -2.29 14.84
C PHE A 20 -2.87 -1.78 16.20
N GLY A 21 -2.48 -0.49 16.31
CA GLY A 21 -2.00 0.09 17.56
C GLY A 21 -0.67 -0.52 18.05
N ILE A 22 0.16 -1.02 17.13
CA ILE A 22 1.52 -1.48 17.39
C ILE A 22 2.43 -0.26 17.60
N GLU A 23 2.21 0.80 16.81
CA GLU A 23 2.82 2.10 17.02
C GLU A 23 2.11 2.81 18.18
N GLU A 24 2.87 3.23 19.19
CA GLU A 24 2.36 3.95 20.35
C GLU A 24 3.15 5.25 20.55
N LYS A 25 2.57 6.21 21.27
CA LYS A 25 3.29 7.43 21.67
C LYS A 25 4.01 7.21 22.98
N ASP A 26 5.29 7.58 23.03
CA ASP A 26 6.06 7.63 24.26
C ASP A 26 5.61 8.78 25.18
N ALA A 27 6.28 8.91 26.34
CA ALA A 27 5.98 9.97 27.32
C ALA A 27 6.20 11.40 26.78
N ASP A 28 7.06 11.54 25.77
CA ASP A 28 7.38 12.81 25.12
C ASP A 28 6.49 13.08 23.89
N GLY A 29 5.58 12.12 23.55
CA GLY A 29 4.65 12.20 22.44
C GLY A 29 5.21 11.76 21.10
N ASN A 30 6.41 11.17 21.06
CA ASN A 30 6.99 10.62 19.84
C ASN A 30 6.34 9.27 19.51
N LYS A 31 6.14 9.00 18.23
CA LYS A 31 5.68 7.71 17.75
C LYS A 31 6.80 6.67 17.85
N VAL A 32 6.50 5.54 18.47
CA VAL A 32 7.42 4.41 18.65
C VAL A 32 6.79 3.16 18.04
N ASP A 33 7.49 2.58 17.09
CA ASP A 33 7.14 1.28 16.51
C ASP A 33 7.58 0.17 17.47
N ASN A 34 6.62 -0.55 18.05
CA ASN A 34 6.86 -1.65 18.97
C ASN A 34 6.90 -3.02 18.26
N THR A 35 7.05 -3.06 16.94
CA THR A 35 7.26 -4.33 16.24
C THR A 35 8.42 -5.09 16.85
N THR A 36 8.21 -6.38 17.15
CA THR A 36 9.24 -7.22 17.78
C THR A 36 10.54 -7.23 16.97
N GLU A 37 11.67 -7.19 17.67
CA GLU A 37 13.00 -7.29 17.04
C GLU A 37 13.25 -8.68 16.41
N GLU A 38 12.45 -9.69 16.76
CA GLU A 38 12.49 -11.03 16.16
C GLU A 38 11.84 -11.08 14.76
N ALA A 39 11.18 -10.00 14.33
CA ALA A 39 10.50 -9.96 13.03
C ALA A 39 11.50 -10.05 11.87
N ILE A 40 11.21 -10.92 10.93
CA ILE A 40 11.94 -11.04 9.66
C ILE A 40 11.52 -9.90 8.75
N ILE A 41 12.46 -9.05 8.35
CA ILE A 41 12.17 -7.87 7.53
C ILE A 41 12.25 -8.22 6.05
N THR A 42 11.18 -7.91 5.34
CA THR A 42 11.09 -8.00 3.87
C THR A 42 11.10 -6.59 3.26
N ASN A 43 11.60 -6.47 2.04
CA ASN A 43 11.81 -5.18 1.38
C ASN A 43 10.86 -4.90 0.20
N SER A 44 9.87 -5.76 -0.03
CA SER A 44 8.84 -5.54 -1.05
C SER A 44 7.60 -6.40 -0.80
N THR A 45 6.50 -6.05 -1.48
CA THR A 45 5.25 -6.82 -1.45
C THR A 45 5.45 -8.25 -1.97
N SER A 46 6.19 -8.42 -3.05
CA SER A 46 6.44 -9.74 -3.65
C SER A 46 7.29 -10.64 -2.76
N VAL A 47 8.29 -10.08 -2.08
CA VAL A 47 9.12 -10.82 -1.12
C VAL A 47 8.27 -11.23 0.09
N MET A 48 7.37 -10.38 0.58
CA MET A 48 6.44 -10.74 1.66
C MET A 48 5.58 -11.94 1.27
N LEU A 49 4.92 -11.91 0.10
CA LEU A 49 4.09 -13.01 -0.40
C LEU A 49 4.90 -14.33 -0.50
N THR A 50 6.06 -14.28 -1.15
CA THR A 50 6.92 -15.47 -1.32
C THR A 50 7.39 -16.02 0.03
N SER A 51 7.74 -15.15 0.97
CA SER A 51 8.22 -15.58 2.31
C SER A 51 7.11 -16.27 3.10
N VAL A 52 5.89 -15.71 3.11
CA VAL A 52 4.74 -16.34 3.80
C VAL A 52 4.34 -17.64 3.10
N ALA A 53 4.34 -17.69 1.77
CA ALA A 53 4.04 -18.90 1.01
C ALA A 53 5.03 -20.06 1.29
N SER A 54 6.26 -19.73 1.70
CA SER A 54 7.34 -20.71 1.92
C SER A 54 7.46 -21.20 3.37
N ASP A 55 6.69 -20.62 4.31
CA ASP A 55 6.80 -20.92 5.74
C ASP A 55 5.41 -21.09 6.37
N GLU A 56 5.07 -22.31 6.78
CA GLU A 56 3.75 -22.65 7.34
C GLU A 56 3.47 -21.94 8.68
N TYR A 57 4.53 -21.46 9.37
CA TYR A 57 4.42 -20.75 10.66
C TYR A 57 4.43 -19.23 10.52
N ALA A 58 4.55 -18.74 9.29
CA ALA A 58 4.64 -17.31 9.01
C ALA A 58 3.29 -16.59 9.15
N ILE A 59 3.39 -15.35 9.62
CA ILE A 59 2.34 -14.33 9.51
C ILE A 59 2.95 -13.09 8.87
N GLY A 60 2.23 -12.49 7.95
CA GLY A 60 2.65 -11.28 7.26
C GLY A 60 1.45 -10.41 6.89
N TYR A 61 1.68 -9.36 6.13
CA TYR A 61 0.63 -8.47 5.64
C TYR A 61 0.97 -7.90 4.27
N VAL A 62 -0.04 -7.73 3.44
CA VAL A 62 0.09 -7.16 2.09
C VAL A 62 -1.10 -6.28 1.74
N SER A 63 -0.93 -5.46 0.70
CA SER A 63 -2.04 -4.82 0.00
C SER A 63 -3.07 -5.86 -0.45
N LEU A 64 -4.36 -5.60 -0.21
CA LEU A 64 -5.44 -6.47 -0.65
C LEU A 64 -5.43 -6.68 -2.18
N GLY A 65 -5.14 -5.64 -2.95
CA GLY A 65 -5.04 -5.72 -4.40
C GLY A 65 -3.83 -6.54 -4.91
N SER A 66 -2.87 -6.85 -4.04
CA SER A 66 -1.73 -7.72 -4.35
C SER A 66 -1.91 -9.16 -3.85
N LEU A 67 -3.02 -9.45 -3.15
CA LEU A 67 -3.30 -10.79 -2.65
C LEU A 67 -3.49 -11.76 -3.82
N ASP A 68 -2.83 -12.91 -3.74
CA ASP A 68 -2.91 -13.99 -4.71
C ASP A 68 -3.22 -15.34 -4.03
N ASP A 69 -3.31 -16.39 -4.80
CA ASP A 69 -3.66 -17.74 -4.35
C ASP A 69 -2.48 -18.52 -3.73
N THR A 70 -1.31 -17.91 -3.58
CA THR A 70 -0.14 -18.52 -2.94
C THR A 70 -0.17 -18.44 -1.42
N VAL A 71 -0.99 -17.56 -0.88
CA VAL A 71 -1.18 -17.32 0.55
C VAL A 71 -2.67 -17.22 0.89
N LYS A 72 -2.98 -17.24 2.19
CA LYS A 72 -4.35 -17.10 2.69
C LYS A 72 -4.48 -15.84 3.52
N ALA A 73 -5.46 -14.98 3.20
CA ALA A 73 -5.86 -13.90 4.09
C ALA A 73 -6.70 -14.45 5.26
N VAL A 74 -6.45 -13.97 6.46
CA VAL A 74 -7.27 -14.24 7.64
C VAL A 74 -8.30 -13.13 7.85
N SER A 75 -9.49 -13.48 8.35
CA SER A 75 -10.45 -12.48 8.79
C SER A 75 -9.93 -11.75 10.03
N ILE A 76 -10.26 -10.48 10.18
CA ILE A 76 -9.95 -9.68 11.37
C ILE A 76 -11.25 -9.31 12.07
N ASP A 77 -11.34 -9.65 13.35
CA ASP A 77 -12.55 -9.43 14.17
C ASP A 77 -13.82 -10.00 13.51
N GLY A 78 -13.67 -11.12 12.78
CA GLY A 78 -14.75 -11.76 12.04
C GLY A 78 -15.07 -11.17 10.68
N ALA A 79 -14.39 -10.12 10.25
CA ALA A 79 -14.57 -9.50 8.95
C ALA A 79 -13.50 -10.00 7.95
N GLU A 80 -13.92 -10.42 6.77
CA GLU A 80 -13.02 -10.78 5.67
C GLU A 80 -12.44 -9.53 5.01
N ALA A 81 -11.15 -9.60 4.61
CA ALA A 81 -10.49 -8.56 3.83
C ALA A 81 -11.01 -8.56 2.39
N THR A 82 -12.09 -7.83 2.14
CA THR A 82 -12.71 -7.69 0.82
C THR A 82 -13.01 -6.22 0.50
N VAL A 83 -13.04 -5.88 -0.79
CA VAL A 83 -13.41 -4.54 -1.25
C VAL A 83 -14.79 -4.14 -0.71
N GLU A 84 -15.76 -5.07 -0.70
CA GLU A 84 -17.11 -4.83 -0.18
C GLU A 84 -17.09 -4.49 1.32
N ASN A 85 -16.36 -5.27 2.12
CA ASN A 85 -16.27 -5.07 3.56
C ASN A 85 -15.52 -3.77 3.93
N ILE A 86 -14.59 -3.33 3.10
CA ILE A 86 -13.93 -2.03 3.27
C ILE A 86 -14.90 -0.91 2.93
N LYS A 87 -15.60 -0.98 1.80
CA LYS A 87 -16.59 0.03 1.37
C LYS A 87 -17.72 0.22 2.39
N ASN A 88 -18.19 -0.85 3.01
CA ASN A 88 -19.28 -0.79 4.01
C ASN A 88 -18.77 -0.56 5.45
N GLY A 89 -17.46 -0.45 5.67
CA GLY A 89 -16.84 -0.18 6.96
C GLY A 89 -16.77 -1.38 7.92
N THR A 90 -17.09 -2.59 7.45
CA THR A 90 -16.99 -3.81 8.28
C THR A 90 -15.52 -4.23 8.46
N TYR A 91 -14.69 -4.11 7.41
CA TYR A 91 -13.25 -4.29 7.47
C TYR A 91 -12.57 -2.92 7.53
N THR A 92 -11.91 -2.62 8.64
CA THR A 92 -11.37 -1.27 8.91
C THR A 92 -9.88 -1.12 8.64
N ILE A 93 -9.19 -2.21 8.29
CA ILE A 93 -7.75 -2.19 8.03
C ILE A 93 -7.52 -1.75 6.59
N ALA A 94 -7.62 -0.45 6.37
CA ALA A 94 -7.50 0.18 5.04
C ALA A 94 -6.76 1.52 5.15
N ARG A 95 -6.16 1.93 4.03
CA ARG A 95 -5.33 3.14 3.93
C ARG A 95 -5.42 3.71 2.52
N PRO A 96 -5.10 5.01 2.33
CA PRO A 96 -5.04 5.59 1.00
C PRO A 96 -3.80 5.12 0.24
N PHE A 97 -3.94 5.02 -1.08
CA PHE A 97 -2.86 5.10 -2.03
C PHE A 97 -2.77 6.53 -2.54
N ASN A 98 -1.65 7.16 -2.31
CA ASN A 98 -1.38 8.52 -2.70
C ASN A 98 -0.28 8.59 -3.75
N ILE A 99 -0.44 9.49 -4.70
CA ILE A 99 0.66 10.04 -5.47
C ILE A 99 0.98 11.43 -4.94
N ALA A 100 2.24 11.84 -5.06
CA ALA A 100 2.68 13.16 -4.62
C ALA A 100 3.54 13.82 -5.69
N THR A 101 3.37 15.13 -5.81
CA THR A 101 4.13 15.99 -6.73
C THR A 101 4.66 17.20 -5.99
N LYS A 102 5.72 17.82 -6.51
CA LYS A 102 6.31 19.05 -5.97
C LYS A 102 6.14 20.21 -6.93
N GLY A 103 5.34 21.19 -6.51
CA GLY A 103 5.10 22.38 -7.32
C GLY A 103 4.37 22.08 -8.63
N GLU A 104 4.73 22.81 -9.70
CA GLU A 104 4.18 22.55 -11.03
C GLU A 104 4.86 21.36 -11.67
N VAL A 105 4.05 20.44 -12.22
CA VAL A 105 4.51 19.28 -12.96
C VAL A 105 4.52 19.57 -14.47
N SER A 106 5.23 18.77 -15.24
CA SER A 106 5.21 18.85 -16.69
C SER A 106 3.81 18.55 -17.25
N ASP A 107 3.50 19.07 -18.45
CA ASP A 107 2.19 18.85 -19.08
C ASP A 107 1.88 17.36 -19.27
N ILE A 108 2.89 16.54 -19.57
CA ILE A 108 2.73 15.09 -19.72
C ILE A 108 2.48 14.41 -18.37
N ALA A 109 3.14 14.84 -17.30
CA ALA A 109 2.89 14.30 -15.96
C ALA A 109 1.48 14.68 -15.49
N GLN A 110 1.03 15.90 -15.78
CA GLN A 110 -0.34 16.34 -15.49
C GLN A 110 -1.38 15.54 -16.28
N ASP A 111 -1.11 15.25 -17.56
CA ASP A 111 -2.00 14.43 -18.40
C ASP A 111 -2.13 13.02 -17.84
N PHE A 112 -1.02 12.42 -17.39
CA PHE A 112 -1.05 11.11 -16.74
C PHE A 112 -1.83 11.14 -15.42
N ILE A 113 -1.64 12.16 -14.58
CA ILE A 113 -2.41 12.34 -13.34
C ILE A 113 -3.90 12.50 -13.66
N ASN A 114 -4.24 13.29 -14.67
CA ASN A 114 -5.63 13.45 -15.12
C ASN A 114 -6.24 12.12 -15.58
N TYR A 115 -5.44 11.28 -16.27
CA TYR A 115 -5.89 9.94 -16.65
C TYR A 115 -6.16 9.07 -15.41
N ILE A 116 -5.23 9.02 -14.44
CA ILE A 116 -5.40 8.25 -13.22
C ILE A 116 -6.71 8.64 -12.50
N MET A 117 -7.00 9.94 -12.44
CA MET A 117 -8.17 10.48 -11.74
C MET A 117 -9.45 10.50 -12.59
N SER A 118 -9.38 10.11 -13.86
CA SER A 118 -10.53 10.02 -14.76
C SER A 118 -11.38 8.77 -14.52
N ALA A 119 -12.58 8.74 -15.10
CA ALA A 119 -13.46 7.56 -15.06
C ALA A 119 -12.77 6.30 -15.61
N GLU A 120 -11.96 6.44 -16.66
CA GLU A 120 -11.20 5.34 -17.27
C GLU A 120 -10.09 4.85 -16.33
N GLY A 121 -9.31 5.74 -15.73
CA GLY A 121 -8.28 5.39 -14.75
C GLY A 121 -8.87 4.78 -13.48
N GLN A 122 -9.98 5.32 -12.99
CA GLN A 122 -10.66 4.79 -11.80
C GLN A 122 -11.30 3.41 -12.07
N ALA A 123 -11.74 3.14 -13.31
CA ALA A 123 -12.17 1.81 -13.72
C ALA A 123 -11.02 0.79 -13.68
N VAL A 124 -9.81 1.15 -14.16
CA VAL A 124 -8.62 0.30 -14.04
C VAL A 124 -8.31 -0.02 -12.58
N ILE A 125 -8.39 0.98 -11.68
CA ILE A 125 -8.19 0.81 -10.23
C ILE A 125 -9.20 -0.21 -9.66
N ALA A 126 -10.48 -0.05 -9.97
CA ALA A 126 -11.55 -0.92 -9.48
C ALA A 126 -11.42 -2.37 -10.01
N GLU A 127 -11.10 -2.54 -11.29
CA GLU A 127 -10.90 -3.86 -11.93
C GLU A 127 -9.72 -4.64 -11.34
N ASN A 128 -8.76 -3.94 -10.74
CA ASN A 128 -7.59 -4.54 -10.09
C ASN A 128 -7.75 -4.71 -8.57
N GLY A 129 -8.96 -4.60 -8.02
CA GLY A 129 -9.26 -4.92 -6.63
C GLY A 129 -9.02 -3.79 -5.63
N TYR A 130 -8.87 -2.56 -6.11
CA TYR A 130 -8.75 -1.36 -5.28
C TYR A 130 -10.06 -0.57 -5.29
N ILE A 131 -10.16 0.40 -4.37
CA ILE A 131 -11.36 1.23 -4.24
C ILE A 131 -11.06 2.60 -4.81
N GLY A 132 -11.60 2.86 -6.00
CA GLY A 132 -11.51 4.14 -6.69
C GLY A 132 -12.70 5.06 -6.38
N SER A 133 -12.75 6.18 -7.11
CA SER A 133 -13.88 7.12 -7.09
C SER A 133 -14.93 6.69 -8.12
N ASP A 134 -16.20 6.67 -7.70
CA ASP A 134 -17.34 6.36 -8.59
C ASP A 134 -17.83 7.61 -9.38
N ASP A 135 -17.38 8.83 -9.00
CA ASP A 135 -17.86 10.10 -9.54
C ASP A 135 -16.84 10.80 -10.46
N ALA A 136 -15.86 10.05 -10.99
CA ALA A 136 -14.82 10.63 -11.85
C ALA A 136 -15.35 11.03 -13.24
N ALA A 137 -14.86 12.16 -13.76
CA ALA A 137 -15.17 12.60 -15.12
C ALA A 137 -14.41 11.77 -16.16
N ALA A 138 -14.91 11.73 -17.38
CA ALA A 138 -14.22 11.10 -18.52
C ALA A 138 -12.85 11.75 -18.76
N PHE A 139 -11.88 10.95 -19.24
CA PHE A 139 -10.55 11.46 -19.55
C PHE A 139 -10.56 12.39 -20.76
N GLU A 140 -9.97 13.55 -20.58
CA GLU A 140 -9.69 14.51 -21.66
C GLU A 140 -8.18 14.79 -21.67
N SER A 141 -7.47 14.23 -22.66
CA SER A 141 -6.03 14.44 -22.82
C SER A 141 -5.72 15.88 -23.21
N ASN A 142 -4.65 16.44 -22.64
CA ASN A 142 -4.09 17.72 -23.07
C ASN A 142 -3.20 17.61 -24.32
N GLY A 143 -2.98 16.37 -24.84
CA GLY A 143 -2.19 16.09 -26.02
C GLY A 143 -0.67 16.15 -25.80
N ALA A 144 -0.20 16.26 -24.55
CA ALA A 144 1.21 16.28 -24.24
C ALA A 144 1.88 14.93 -24.50
N THR A 145 3.17 14.99 -24.84
CA THR A 145 4.02 13.82 -25.09
C THR A 145 5.33 13.95 -24.31
N GLY A 146 5.99 12.84 -24.05
CA GLY A 146 7.28 12.84 -23.35
C GLY A 146 7.36 11.75 -22.30
N LYS A 147 8.35 11.90 -21.40
CA LYS A 147 8.65 10.93 -20.35
C LYS A 147 8.19 11.43 -18.99
N VAL A 148 7.63 10.51 -18.20
CA VAL A 148 7.29 10.72 -16.78
C VAL A 148 7.96 9.63 -15.96
N THR A 149 8.68 10.02 -14.92
CA THR A 149 9.28 9.11 -13.96
C THR A 149 8.42 9.05 -12.70
N VAL A 150 8.04 7.84 -12.30
CA VAL A 150 7.24 7.56 -11.11
C VAL A 150 8.05 6.66 -10.20
N SER A 151 8.22 7.01 -8.91
CA SER A 151 8.98 6.18 -7.98
C SER A 151 8.23 5.95 -6.66
N GLY A 152 8.50 4.84 -5.99
CA GLY A 152 8.05 4.63 -4.62
C GLY A 152 7.40 3.27 -4.35
N SER A 153 6.36 3.30 -3.55
CA SER A 153 5.74 2.16 -2.89
C SER A 153 5.55 0.91 -3.76
N SER A 154 6.15 -0.21 -3.33
CA SER A 154 5.95 -1.52 -3.96
C SER A 154 4.50 -2.03 -3.88
N SER A 155 3.69 -1.51 -2.94
CA SER A 155 2.26 -1.84 -2.86
C SER A 155 1.43 -1.10 -3.89
N VAL A 156 1.85 0.11 -4.31
CA VAL A 156 1.17 0.90 -5.35
C VAL A 156 1.62 0.49 -6.75
N THR A 157 2.84 -0.01 -6.89
CA THR A 157 3.44 -0.39 -8.18
C THR A 157 2.53 -1.27 -9.06
N PRO A 158 1.89 -2.34 -8.55
CA PRO A 158 1.05 -3.19 -9.40
C PRO A 158 -0.10 -2.44 -10.09
N VAL A 159 -0.81 -1.58 -9.38
CA VAL A 159 -1.90 -0.79 -9.98
C VAL A 159 -1.35 0.32 -10.87
N MET A 160 -0.21 0.91 -10.52
CA MET A 160 0.44 1.94 -11.34
C MET A 160 0.90 1.39 -12.69
N GLU A 161 1.40 0.15 -12.74
CA GLU A 161 1.73 -0.53 -14.00
C GLU A 161 0.49 -0.74 -14.87
N LYS A 162 -0.67 -1.06 -14.30
CA LYS A 162 -1.93 -1.18 -15.03
C LYS A 162 -2.44 0.17 -15.55
N LEU A 163 -2.30 1.21 -14.76
CA LEU A 163 -2.64 2.57 -15.17
C LEU A 163 -1.71 3.06 -16.30
N LYS A 164 -0.42 2.79 -16.20
CA LYS A 164 0.56 3.06 -17.27
C LYS A 164 0.19 2.35 -18.56
N GLU A 165 -0.08 1.03 -18.49
CA GLU A 165 -0.47 0.22 -19.65
C GLU A 165 -1.70 0.82 -20.34
N ALA A 166 -2.74 1.12 -19.59
CA ALA A 166 -3.97 1.69 -20.11
C ALA A 166 -3.77 3.12 -20.66
N TYR A 167 -3.02 3.97 -19.96
CA TYR A 167 -2.74 5.33 -20.40
C TYR A 167 -1.92 5.38 -21.69
N THR A 168 -0.86 4.57 -21.80
CA THR A 168 -0.01 4.55 -23.00
C THR A 168 -0.74 3.98 -24.22
N ALA A 169 -1.81 3.21 -24.03
CA ALA A 169 -2.68 2.77 -25.10
C ALA A 169 -3.49 3.92 -25.72
N VAL A 170 -3.86 4.93 -24.92
CA VAL A 170 -4.60 6.12 -25.39
C VAL A 170 -3.70 7.31 -25.70
N ASN A 171 -2.49 7.35 -25.17
CA ASN A 171 -1.46 8.33 -25.48
C ASN A 171 -0.12 7.65 -25.84
N SER A 172 0.04 7.28 -27.11
CA SER A 172 1.24 6.60 -27.61
C SER A 172 2.50 7.47 -27.63
N GLY A 173 2.38 8.76 -27.37
CA GLY A 173 3.52 9.69 -27.24
C GLY A 173 4.04 9.81 -25.81
N ALA A 174 3.43 9.10 -24.86
CA ALA A 174 3.85 9.07 -23.47
C ALA A 174 4.79 7.88 -23.18
N GLU A 175 5.84 8.14 -22.41
CA GLU A 175 6.72 7.13 -21.82
C GLU A 175 6.65 7.23 -20.31
N ILE A 176 6.09 6.21 -19.66
CA ILE A 176 5.99 6.17 -18.20
C ILE A 176 7.02 5.17 -17.67
N GLU A 177 7.98 5.67 -16.88
CA GLU A 177 8.98 4.83 -16.20
C GLU A 177 8.58 4.72 -14.71
N ILE A 178 8.43 3.49 -14.24
CA ILE A 178 8.11 3.19 -12.83
C ILE A 178 9.32 2.57 -12.16
N GLN A 179 9.73 3.15 -11.03
CA GLN A 179 10.84 2.69 -10.21
C GLN A 179 10.29 2.26 -8.85
N GLU A 180 10.17 0.94 -8.67
CA GLU A 180 9.70 0.36 -7.42
C GLU A 180 10.73 0.55 -6.31
N SER A 181 10.25 1.01 -5.15
CA SER A 181 11.01 1.12 -3.90
C SER A 181 10.03 1.07 -2.71
N ASP A 182 10.19 1.94 -1.75
CA ASP A 182 9.27 2.15 -0.63
C ASP A 182 8.63 3.54 -0.67
N SER A 183 7.61 3.78 0.15
CA SER A 183 6.89 5.06 0.17
C SER A 183 7.78 6.23 0.57
N THR A 184 8.68 6.06 1.53
CA THR A 184 9.55 7.14 2.00
C THR A 184 10.57 7.52 0.93
N THR A 185 11.14 6.53 0.23
CA THR A 185 12.02 6.76 -0.92
C THR A 185 11.29 7.50 -2.04
N GLY A 186 10.06 7.06 -2.40
CA GLY A 186 9.26 7.75 -3.42
C GLY A 186 8.96 9.20 -3.08
N MET A 187 8.64 9.50 -1.82
CA MET A 187 8.44 10.89 -1.38
C MET A 187 9.72 11.69 -1.41
N THR A 188 10.85 11.10 -1.05
CA THR A 188 12.18 11.74 -1.11
C THR A 188 12.56 12.09 -2.54
N ASP A 189 12.34 11.16 -3.48
CA ASP A 189 12.64 11.35 -4.90
C ASP A 189 11.77 12.46 -5.51
N ALA A 190 10.47 12.48 -5.21
CA ALA A 190 9.58 13.55 -5.67
C ALA A 190 9.98 14.91 -5.06
N ALA A 191 10.33 14.96 -3.78
CA ALA A 191 10.79 16.19 -3.12
C ALA A 191 12.12 16.70 -3.69
N ALA A 192 13.01 15.81 -4.09
CA ALA A 192 14.29 16.14 -4.71
C ALA A 192 14.17 16.48 -6.22
N GLY A 193 13.02 16.13 -6.86
CA GLY A 193 12.82 16.28 -8.30
C GLY A 193 13.54 15.24 -9.15
N THR A 194 13.96 14.13 -8.56
CA THR A 194 14.52 12.97 -9.27
C THR A 194 13.43 12.08 -9.88
N SER A 195 12.20 12.20 -9.37
CA SER A 195 10.98 11.66 -9.96
C SER A 195 9.94 12.76 -10.11
N ASP A 196 9.14 12.68 -11.18
CA ASP A 196 8.03 13.61 -11.43
C ASP A 196 6.87 13.34 -10.45
N ILE A 197 6.66 12.06 -10.11
CA ILE A 197 5.58 11.59 -9.25
C ILE A 197 6.15 10.60 -8.24
N GLY A 198 5.86 10.81 -6.96
CA GLY A 198 6.12 9.84 -5.91
C GLY A 198 4.88 9.00 -5.60
N MET A 199 5.05 7.74 -5.20
CA MET A 199 3.96 6.84 -4.77
C MET A 199 4.08 6.51 -3.29
N ALA A 200 2.99 6.63 -2.54
CA ALA A 200 2.91 6.23 -1.15
C ALA A 200 1.66 5.41 -0.85
N SER A 201 1.81 4.36 -0.06
CA SER A 201 0.73 3.52 0.46
C SER A 201 0.35 3.88 1.89
N ARG A 202 0.33 5.16 2.17
CA ARG A 202 -0.02 5.83 3.43
C ARG A 202 -0.30 7.31 3.18
N GLU A 203 -0.79 7.99 4.19
CA GLU A 203 -0.80 9.46 4.18
C GLU A 203 0.64 10.03 4.15
N LEU A 204 0.78 11.23 3.60
CA LEU A 204 2.06 11.94 3.67
C LEU A 204 2.36 12.33 5.12
N LYS A 205 3.64 12.26 5.47
CA LYS A 205 4.14 12.78 6.75
C LYS A 205 4.17 14.32 6.71
N ASP A 206 4.04 14.97 7.86
CA ASP A 206 4.14 16.42 7.97
C ASP A 206 5.45 16.94 7.36
N SER A 207 6.57 16.24 7.60
CA SER A 207 7.88 16.57 7.02
C SER A 207 7.93 16.50 5.50
N GLU A 208 7.09 15.69 4.86
CA GLU A 208 6.99 15.56 3.41
C GLU A 208 6.17 16.73 2.81
N THR A 209 5.07 17.08 3.46
CA THR A 209 4.28 18.29 3.11
C THR A 209 5.06 19.58 3.32
N GLU A 210 5.87 19.68 4.38
CA GLU A 210 6.76 20.82 4.63
C GLU A 210 7.84 20.99 3.56
N GLN A 211 8.22 19.90 2.87
CA GLN A 211 9.12 19.94 1.71
C GLN A 211 8.42 20.37 0.42
N GLY A 212 7.13 20.70 0.47
CA GLY A 212 6.34 21.20 -0.65
C GLY A 212 5.68 20.12 -1.49
N LEU A 213 5.59 18.88 -0.97
CA LEU A 213 4.83 17.83 -1.64
C LEU A 213 3.33 18.03 -1.46
N THR A 214 2.59 17.81 -2.55
CA THR A 214 1.12 17.80 -2.57
C THR A 214 0.65 16.40 -2.92
N ALA A 215 -0.19 15.84 -2.06
CA ALA A 215 -0.76 14.51 -2.27
C ALA A 215 -2.05 14.55 -3.09
N THR A 216 -2.25 13.52 -3.91
CA THR A 216 -3.51 13.18 -4.56
C THR A 216 -3.82 11.73 -4.22
N THR A 217 -4.93 11.49 -3.54
CA THR A 217 -5.40 10.13 -3.25
C THR A 217 -5.98 9.53 -4.52
N ILE A 218 -5.39 8.43 -4.99
CA ILE A 218 -5.82 7.76 -6.23
C ILE A 218 -6.76 6.59 -5.96
N ALA A 219 -6.64 5.96 -4.79
CA ALA A 219 -7.46 4.83 -4.38
C ALA A 219 -7.43 4.64 -2.86
N MET A 220 -8.39 3.88 -2.34
CA MET A 220 -8.28 3.21 -1.04
C MET A 220 -7.92 1.74 -1.25
N ASP A 221 -7.09 1.20 -0.36
CA ASP A 221 -6.64 -0.19 -0.39
C ASP A 221 -6.70 -0.80 1.01
N GLY A 222 -7.15 -2.05 1.08
CA GLY A 222 -7.11 -2.84 2.30
C GLY A 222 -5.73 -3.39 2.58
N ILE A 223 -5.41 -3.60 3.85
CA ILE A 223 -4.25 -4.41 4.26
C ILE A 223 -4.76 -5.77 4.71
N ALA A 224 -4.43 -6.82 3.99
CA ALA A 224 -4.75 -8.19 4.35
C ALA A 224 -3.64 -8.75 5.25
N VAL A 225 -4.02 -9.31 6.40
CA VAL A 225 -3.13 -10.15 7.20
C VAL A 225 -3.12 -11.54 6.56
N ILE A 226 -1.93 -12.04 6.25
CA ILE A 226 -1.74 -13.27 5.48
C ILE A 226 -0.97 -14.33 6.24
N VAL A 227 -1.34 -15.57 5.98
CA VAL A 227 -0.65 -16.76 6.48
C VAL A 227 -0.44 -17.76 5.35
N ASN A 228 0.40 -18.77 5.58
CA ASN A 228 0.59 -19.86 4.64
C ASN A 228 -0.72 -20.62 4.41
N LEU A 229 -0.90 -21.23 3.23
CA LEU A 229 -2.10 -22.00 2.90
C LEU A 229 -2.35 -23.19 3.86
N ASP A 230 -1.29 -23.81 4.38
CA ASP A 230 -1.36 -24.93 5.31
C ASP A 230 -1.63 -24.52 6.76
N ASN A 231 -1.56 -23.21 7.08
CA ASN A 231 -1.88 -22.70 8.41
C ASN A 231 -3.39 -22.81 8.66
N PRO A 232 -3.86 -23.45 9.76
CA PRO A 232 -5.29 -23.65 10.02
C PRO A 232 -6.05 -22.39 10.43
N THR A 233 -5.36 -21.30 10.77
CA THR A 233 -5.99 -20.06 11.26
C THR A 233 -6.82 -19.40 10.15
N ALA A 234 -8.07 -19.09 10.48
CA ALA A 234 -9.01 -18.43 9.57
C ALA A 234 -9.43 -17.03 10.03
N ASN A 235 -9.31 -16.75 11.33
CA ASN A 235 -9.68 -15.46 11.93
C ASN A 235 -8.75 -15.14 13.08
N LEU A 236 -8.41 -13.87 13.20
CA LEU A 236 -7.70 -13.28 14.35
C LEU A 236 -8.44 -12.04 14.82
N THR A 237 -8.34 -11.71 16.10
CA THR A 237 -8.76 -10.40 16.59
C THR A 237 -7.65 -9.37 16.35
N SER A 238 -8.00 -8.11 16.29
CA SER A 238 -7.03 -7.00 16.22
C SER A 238 -6.02 -7.07 17.37
N ASP A 239 -6.47 -7.41 18.60
CA ASP A 239 -5.59 -7.58 19.76
C ASP A 239 -4.64 -8.77 19.61
N GLN A 240 -5.08 -9.87 18.99
CA GLN A 240 -4.21 -11.01 18.70
C GLN A 240 -3.13 -10.64 17.67
N VAL A 241 -3.49 -9.93 16.60
CA VAL A 241 -2.50 -9.43 15.63
C VAL A 241 -1.50 -8.52 16.32
N LYS A 242 -1.96 -7.54 17.11
CA LYS A 242 -1.09 -6.69 17.92
C LYS A 242 -0.16 -7.53 18.79
N GLY A 243 -0.70 -8.46 19.58
CA GLY A 243 0.07 -9.31 20.50
C GLY A 243 1.16 -10.13 19.80
N VAL A 244 0.89 -10.63 18.59
CA VAL A 244 1.89 -11.32 17.76
C VAL A 244 3.00 -10.38 17.33
N TYR A 245 2.64 -9.20 16.80
CA TYR A 245 3.61 -8.26 16.24
C TYR A 245 4.44 -7.51 17.29
N VAL A 246 3.96 -7.37 18.53
CA VAL A 246 4.77 -6.84 19.64
C VAL A 246 5.57 -7.93 20.39
N GLY A 247 5.37 -9.21 20.04
CA GLY A 247 6.09 -10.32 20.61
C GLY A 247 5.50 -10.88 21.91
N ASP A 248 4.31 -10.48 22.31
CA ASP A 248 3.58 -11.01 23.48
C ASP A 248 3.00 -12.40 23.21
N ILE A 249 2.68 -12.72 21.96
CA ILE A 249 2.18 -14.01 21.50
C ILE A 249 3.20 -14.61 20.53
N THR A 250 3.78 -15.74 20.90
CA THR A 250 4.88 -16.36 20.15
C THR A 250 4.53 -17.73 19.57
N SER A 251 3.38 -18.30 19.94
CA SER A 251 2.92 -19.60 19.47
C SER A 251 1.53 -19.55 18.84
N TRP A 252 1.31 -20.28 17.75
CA TRP A 252 0.01 -20.48 17.15
C TRP A 252 -0.99 -21.16 18.11
N ASP A 253 -0.53 -21.99 19.05
CA ASP A 253 -1.38 -22.65 20.05
C ASP A 253 -2.05 -21.63 21.00
N GLU A 254 -1.46 -20.47 21.20
CA GLU A 254 -2.04 -19.38 22.00
C GLU A 254 -3.21 -18.68 21.29
N LEU A 255 -3.24 -18.73 19.96
CA LEU A 255 -4.25 -18.13 19.10
C LEU A 255 -5.45 -19.03 18.84
N ALA A 256 -5.32 -20.33 19.11
CA ALA A 256 -6.34 -21.36 18.84
C ALA A 256 -7.48 -21.43 19.90
N LYS A 257 -7.65 -20.41 20.73
CA LYS A 257 -8.62 -20.41 21.87
C LYS A 257 -9.88 -19.63 21.54
#